data_2f2cb526fa42ac221dad8e99152000c0
#
_entry.id   2f2cb526fa42ac221dad8e99152000c0
#
_cell.length_a   1.000
_cell.length_b   1.000
_cell.length_c   1.000
_cell.angle_alpha   90.00
_cell.angle_beta   90.00
_cell.angle_gamma   90.00
#
_symmetry.space_group_name_H-M   'P 1'
#
loop_
_entity.id
_entity.type
_entity.pdbx_description
1 polymer ?
#
loop_
_entity_poly.entity_id
_entity_poly.type
_entity_poly.pdbx_seq_one_letter_code
_entity_poly.pdbx_strand_id
1 'polypeptide(L)'
;MGCRKKEQKADAKYTIYQINQSGTALVPKDYDGTGKSVDEEVKGMLSALQKCDDEVKAQAALPKKVKLERYTLEDEKLILYYNAAYGKMDTVREVLCRAALVRSLTQIDGVDLVMICVDGTPLTDKKGNTYGYQQAEDFVQNTGSSINSFQEMKLTLYYADSSGEKLQKEEDTVRYNSNESKERVVVEQLMRGPSN
;
A
#
# COMPACT_ATOMS: atom_id res chain seq x y z
N MET A 1 31.97 29.84 29.25
CA MET A 1 31.08 28.71 29.37
C MET A 1 29.83 28.95 28.51
N GLY A 2 29.81 28.43 27.31
CA GLY A 2 28.68 28.61 26.38
C GLY A 2 27.81 27.35 26.38
N CYS A 3 26.66 27.41 27.01
CA CYS A 3 25.63 26.38 26.87
C CYS A 3 25.09 26.41 25.45
N ARG A 4 25.47 25.44 24.64
CA ARG A 4 24.73 25.12 23.41
C ARG A 4 23.37 24.56 23.83
N LYS A 5 22.31 25.36 23.70
CA LYS A 5 20.93 24.83 23.66
C LYS A 5 20.87 23.82 22.52
N LYS A 6 20.62 22.54 22.83
CA LYS A 6 20.11 21.60 21.87
C LYS A 6 18.72 22.11 21.46
N GLU A 7 18.61 22.60 20.24
CA GLU A 7 17.29 22.78 19.61
C GLU A 7 16.63 21.40 19.58
N GLN A 8 15.53 21.26 20.32
CA GLN A 8 14.61 20.14 20.13
C GLN A 8 14.04 20.29 18.71
N LYS A 9 14.52 19.42 17.81
CA LYS A 9 13.90 19.28 16.49
C LYS A 9 12.46 18.86 16.74
N ALA A 10 11.49 19.65 16.30
CA ALA A 10 10.10 19.24 16.31
C ALA A 10 9.99 17.92 15.54
N ASP A 11 9.21 16.99 16.07
CA ASP A 11 8.97 15.74 15.37
C ASP A 11 8.35 16.04 14.00
N ALA A 12 8.87 15.40 12.96
CA ALA A 12 8.37 15.58 11.59
C ALA A 12 6.90 15.11 11.51
N LYS A 13 6.09 15.81 10.71
CA LYS A 13 4.65 15.53 10.56
C LYS A 13 4.39 14.14 9.99
N TYR A 14 5.24 13.69 9.06
CA TYR A 14 5.11 12.43 8.34
C TYR A 14 6.42 11.68 8.26
N THR A 15 6.34 10.41 7.92
CA THR A 15 7.48 9.56 7.56
C THR A 15 7.32 9.10 6.11
N ILE A 16 8.24 9.47 5.21
CA ILE A 16 8.33 8.84 3.90
C ILE A 16 9.28 7.65 3.95
N TYR A 17 9.05 6.69 3.07
CA TYR A 17 9.86 5.48 2.99
C TYR A 17 10.69 5.47 1.72
N GLN A 18 12.00 5.37 1.89
CA GLN A 18 12.98 5.14 0.83
C GLN A 18 13.37 3.65 0.80
N ILE A 19 14.14 3.23 -0.18
CA ILE A 19 14.64 1.86 -0.27
C ILE A 19 16.13 1.86 0.08
N ASN A 20 16.60 0.92 0.91
CA ASN A 20 18.03 0.82 1.23
C ASN A 20 18.87 0.54 -0.02
N GLN A 21 20.18 0.74 0.06
CA GLN A 21 21.10 0.55 -1.06
C GLN A 21 21.07 -0.86 -1.66
N SER A 22 20.90 -1.88 -0.82
CA SER A 22 20.81 -3.27 -1.27
C SER A 22 19.47 -3.62 -1.96
N GLY A 23 18.49 -2.72 -1.93
CA GLY A 23 17.18 -2.97 -2.56
C GLY A 23 16.33 -4.03 -1.85
N THR A 24 16.52 -4.23 -0.53
CA THR A 24 15.93 -5.34 0.23
C THR A 24 14.96 -4.88 1.33
N ALA A 25 15.00 -3.60 1.71
CA ALA A 25 14.20 -3.07 2.81
C ALA A 25 13.83 -1.61 2.62
N LEU A 26 12.77 -1.18 3.31
CA LEU A 26 12.40 0.23 3.45
C LEU A 26 13.23 0.89 4.54
N VAL A 27 13.60 2.15 4.31
CA VAL A 27 14.27 3.03 5.26
C VAL A 27 13.37 4.24 5.50
N PRO A 28 12.96 4.49 6.76
CA PRO A 28 12.15 5.65 7.08
C PRO A 28 12.97 6.95 7.00
N LYS A 29 12.32 8.02 6.56
CA LYS A 29 12.87 9.37 6.50
C LYS A 29 11.81 10.38 6.94
N ASP A 30 12.20 11.30 7.80
CA ASP A 30 11.35 12.41 8.24
C ASP A 30 10.90 13.28 7.05
N TYR A 31 9.64 13.70 7.07
CA TYR A 31 9.04 14.55 6.07
C TYR A 31 8.05 15.53 6.72
N ASP A 32 8.31 16.82 6.61
CA ASP A 32 7.50 17.86 7.29
C ASP A 32 6.18 18.18 6.57
N GLY A 33 5.98 17.64 5.35
CA GLY A 33 4.80 17.92 4.55
C GLY A 33 4.84 19.30 3.88
N THR A 34 3.73 19.67 3.27
CA THR A 34 3.52 21.00 2.65
C THR A 34 2.78 21.97 3.59
N GLY A 35 2.07 21.44 4.58
CA GLY A 35 1.25 22.21 5.53
C GLY A 35 -0.01 22.83 4.92
N LYS A 36 -0.42 22.35 3.73
CA LYS A 36 -1.52 22.92 2.95
C LYS A 36 -2.68 21.94 2.80
N SER A 37 -3.35 21.94 1.65
CA SER A 37 -4.47 21.04 1.37
C SER A 37 -4.01 19.57 1.21
N VAL A 38 -4.94 18.63 1.35
CA VAL A 38 -4.71 17.19 1.11
C VAL A 38 -4.08 16.96 -0.26
N ASP A 39 -4.57 17.64 -1.29
CA ASP A 39 -4.04 17.52 -2.66
C ASP A 39 -2.57 17.96 -2.76
N GLU A 40 -2.19 19.06 -2.08
CA GLU A 40 -0.80 19.54 -2.04
C GLU A 40 0.08 18.62 -1.20
N GLU A 41 -0.43 18.03 -0.11
CA GLU A 41 0.29 17.02 0.67
C GLU A 41 0.56 15.76 -0.17
N VAL A 42 -0.44 15.25 -0.90
CA VAL A 42 -0.28 14.12 -1.81
C VAL A 42 0.79 14.42 -2.88
N LYS A 43 0.71 15.57 -3.55
CA LYS A 43 1.70 15.99 -4.56
C LYS A 43 3.11 16.12 -3.99
N GLY A 44 3.22 16.76 -2.82
CA GLY A 44 4.48 16.95 -2.14
C GLY A 44 5.13 15.63 -1.76
N MET A 45 4.37 14.73 -1.15
CA MET A 45 4.84 13.42 -0.72
C MET A 45 5.24 12.53 -1.92
N LEU A 46 4.44 12.51 -3.01
CA LEU A 46 4.79 11.80 -4.24
C LEU A 46 6.08 12.33 -4.86
N SER A 47 6.29 13.66 -4.85
CA SER A 47 7.55 14.28 -5.30
C SER A 47 8.73 13.88 -4.41
N ALA A 48 8.53 13.83 -3.08
CA ALA A 48 9.57 13.44 -2.13
C ALA A 48 9.98 11.96 -2.31
N LEU A 49 9.02 11.06 -2.58
CA LEU A 49 9.27 9.64 -2.84
C LEU A 49 10.07 9.36 -4.13
N GLN A 50 10.08 10.32 -5.07
CA GLN A 50 10.90 10.24 -6.29
C GLN A 50 12.33 10.75 -6.09
N LYS A 51 12.66 11.32 -4.92
CA LYS A 51 13.96 11.91 -4.62
C LYS A 51 14.66 11.12 -3.52
N CYS A 52 15.99 11.13 -3.57
CA CYS A 52 16.83 10.66 -2.49
C CYS A 52 17.97 11.66 -2.32
N ASP A 53 18.11 12.22 -1.10
CA ASP A 53 19.14 13.24 -0.83
C ASP A 53 20.49 12.59 -0.46
N ASP A 54 20.48 11.35 0.03
CA ASP A 54 21.65 10.58 0.39
C ASP A 54 21.69 9.26 -0.40
N GLU A 55 22.12 9.37 -1.65
CA GLU A 55 22.21 8.23 -2.57
C GLU A 55 23.28 7.19 -2.11
N VAL A 56 24.07 7.49 -1.08
CA VAL A 56 24.99 6.52 -0.50
C VAL A 56 24.27 5.55 0.44
N LYS A 57 23.25 6.01 1.15
CA LYS A 57 22.54 5.21 2.17
C LYS A 57 21.24 4.60 1.66
N ALA A 58 20.58 5.27 0.73
CA ALA A 58 19.27 4.87 0.24
C ALA A 58 19.08 5.16 -1.24
N GLN A 59 17.99 4.67 -1.79
CA GLN A 59 17.51 4.94 -3.14
C GLN A 59 16.11 5.55 -3.05
N ALA A 60 15.74 6.37 -4.01
CA ALA A 60 14.36 6.83 -4.14
C ALA A 60 13.40 5.64 -4.22
N ALA A 61 12.24 5.76 -3.60
CA ALA A 61 11.21 4.72 -3.66
C ALA A 61 10.82 4.43 -5.11
N LEU A 62 10.61 5.46 -5.90
CA LEU A 62 10.24 5.35 -7.31
C LEU A 62 11.45 5.55 -8.22
N PRO A 63 11.72 4.61 -9.14
CA PRO A 63 12.75 4.77 -10.16
C PRO A 63 12.45 5.94 -11.11
N LYS A 64 13.48 6.62 -11.61
CA LYS A 64 13.35 7.78 -12.52
C LYS A 64 12.51 7.52 -13.78
N LYS A 65 12.45 6.26 -14.24
CA LYS A 65 11.66 5.85 -15.43
C LYS A 65 10.15 5.74 -15.14
N VAL A 66 9.78 5.51 -13.87
CA VAL A 66 8.39 5.39 -13.43
C VAL A 66 7.81 6.79 -13.33
N LYS A 67 6.79 7.06 -14.12
CA LYS A 67 6.13 8.37 -14.18
C LYS A 67 4.69 8.24 -13.71
N LEU A 68 4.32 9.07 -12.74
CA LEU A 68 2.93 9.29 -12.41
C LEU A 68 2.29 10.10 -13.54
N GLU A 69 1.24 9.59 -14.14
CA GLU A 69 0.50 10.26 -15.23
C GLU A 69 -0.63 11.12 -14.66
N ARG A 70 -1.34 10.59 -13.70
CA ARG A 70 -2.40 11.27 -12.96
C ARG A 70 -2.72 10.53 -11.67
N TYR A 71 -3.50 11.14 -10.80
CA TYR A 71 -4.16 10.47 -9.68
C TYR A 71 -5.58 11.01 -9.51
N THR A 72 -6.40 10.26 -8.78
CA THR A 72 -7.72 10.70 -8.30
C THR A 72 -7.82 10.42 -6.82
N LEU A 73 -8.49 11.30 -6.09
CA LEU A 73 -8.77 11.15 -4.66
C LEU A 73 -10.27 11.41 -4.45
N GLU A 74 -11.00 10.38 -4.09
CA GLU A 74 -12.44 10.42 -3.82
C GLU A 74 -12.75 9.51 -2.64
N ASP A 75 -13.55 9.97 -1.71
CA ASP A 75 -13.94 9.22 -0.50
C ASP A 75 -12.73 8.58 0.21
N GLU A 76 -11.66 9.37 0.43
CA GLU A 76 -10.42 8.95 1.10
C GLU A 76 -9.64 7.83 0.36
N LYS A 77 -10.05 7.52 -0.88
CA LYS A 77 -9.44 6.52 -1.75
C LYS A 77 -8.60 7.18 -2.82
N LEU A 78 -7.29 6.99 -2.74
CA LEU A 78 -6.33 7.53 -3.69
C LEU A 78 -5.99 6.49 -4.75
N ILE A 79 -6.20 6.82 -6.02
CA ILE A 79 -5.79 5.98 -7.16
C ILE A 79 -4.63 6.66 -7.88
N LEU A 80 -3.51 5.96 -7.98
CA LEU A 80 -2.30 6.42 -8.65
C LEU A 80 -2.17 5.72 -10.01
N TYR A 81 -2.07 6.48 -11.09
CA TYR A 81 -1.92 5.96 -12.44
C TYR A 81 -0.48 6.18 -12.92
N TYR A 82 0.24 5.09 -13.10
CA TYR A 82 1.62 5.08 -13.56
C TYR A 82 1.73 4.54 -14.98
N ASN A 83 2.79 4.97 -15.67
CA ASN A 83 3.15 4.45 -16.99
C ASN A 83 3.63 2.98 -16.91
N ALA A 84 3.75 2.31 -18.08
CA ALA A 84 4.21 0.92 -18.23
C ALA A 84 5.55 0.60 -17.54
N ALA A 85 6.38 1.61 -17.25
CA ALA A 85 7.66 1.39 -16.57
C ALA A 85 7.48 0.87 -15.14
N TYR A 86 6.34 1.15 -14.49
CA TYR A 86 6.01 0.60 -13.17
C TYR A 86 5.90 -0.93 -13.24
N GLY A 87 5.12 -1.46 -14.16
CA GLY A 87 4.90 -2.90 -14.33
C GLY A 87 6.13 -3.68 -14.84
N LYS A 88 7.18 -2.97 -15.28
CA LYS A 88 8.45 -3.59 -15.72
C LYS A 88 9.50 -3.71 -14.62
N MET A 89 9.18 -3.29 -13.40
CA MET A 89 10.07 -3.50 -12.24
C MET A 89 10.16 -5.00 -11.91
N ASP A 90 11.30 -5.41 -11.36
CA ASP A 90 11.39 -6.74 -10.74
C ASP A 90 10.47 -6.83 -9.53
N THR A 91 10.11 -8.04 -9.15
CA THR A 91 9.10 -8.29 -8.10
C THR A 91 9.47 -7.67 -6.77
N VAL A 92 10.73 -7.76 -6.35
CA VAL A 92 11.17 -7.22 -5.06
C VAL A 92 11.08 -5.70 -5.07
N ARG A 93 11.56 -5.08 -6.15
CA ARG A 93 11.51 -3.63 -6.32
C ARG A 93 10.07 -3.12 -6.37
N GLU A 94 9.17 -3.81 -7.07
CA GLU A 94 7.76 -3.46 -7.15
C GLU A 94 7.11 -3.47 -5.77
N VAL A 95 7.28 -4.55 -5.01
CA VAL A 95 6.71 -4.67 -3.66
C VAL A 95 7.22 -3.57 -2.74
N LEU A 96 8.52 -3.25 -2.77
CA LEU A 96 9.10 -2.18 -1.96
C LEU A 96 8.59 -0.80 -2.39
N CYS A 97 8.49 -0.53 -3.69
CA CYS A 97 7.89 0.71 -4.22
C CYS A 97 6.45 0.88 -3.75
N ARG A 98 5.64 -0.16 -3.88
CA ARG A 98 4.24 -0.17 -3.48
C ARG A 98 4.09 0.02 -1.98
N ALA A 99 4.86 -0.69 -1.17
CA ALA A 99 4.90 -0.52 0.27
C ALA A 99 5.31 0.91 0.68
N ALA A 100 6.32 1.48 0.02
CA ALA A 100 6.75 2.86 0.27
C ALA A 100 5.65 3.88 -0.04
N LEU A 101 4.97 3.72 -1.19
CA LEU A 101 3.87 4.59 -1.60
C LEU A 101 2.70 4.51 -0.61
N VAL A 102 2.22 3.32 -0.34
CA VAL A 102 1.04 3.11 0.51
C VAL A 102 1.32 3.59 1.93
N ARG A 103 2.42 3.13 2.55
CA ARG A 103 2.77 3.50 3.94
C ARG A 103 3.07 4.98 4.13
N SER A 104 3.52 5.68 3.09
CA SER A 104 3.74 7.11 3.16
C SER A 104 2.43 7.88 3.00
N LEU A 105 1.65 7.57 1.96
CA LEU A 105 0.47 8.34 1.58
C LEU A 105 -0.70 8.17 2.54
N THR A 106 -0.88 6.99 3.14
CA THR A 106 -1.95 6.74 4.12
C THR A 106 -1.72 7.41 5.48
N GLN A 107 -0.63 8.16 5.67
CA GLN A 107 -0.44 9.04 6.82
C GLN A 107 -1.09 10.41 6.63
N ILE A 108 -1.50 10.74 5.41
CA ILE A 108 -2.16 12.01 5.10
C ILE A 108 -3.62 11.89 5.52
N ASP A 109 -4.06 12.78 6.41
CA ASP A 109 -5.46 12.87 6.80
C ASP A 109 -6.34 13.11 5.57
N GLY A 110 -7.31 12.22 5.33
CA GLY A 110 -8.13 12.18 4.10
C GLY A 110 -7.58 11.23 3.01
N VAL A 111 -6.59 10.36 3.32
CA VAL A 111 -6.12 9.27 2.44
C VAL A 111 -6.04 7.96 3.22
N ASP A 112 -7.09 7.18 3.20
CA ASP A 112 -7.15 5.90 3.93
C ASP A 112 -6.63 4.74 3.10
N LEU A 113 -6.94 4.74 1.81
CA LEU A 113 -6.66 3.64 0.90
C LEU A 113 -5.94 4.12 -0.36
N VAL A 114 -4.98 3.33 -0.81
CA VAL A 114 -4.23 3.61 -2.05
C VAL A 114 -4.35 2.44 -3.01
N MET A 115 -4.68 2.71 -4.26
CA MET A 115 -4.65 1.75 -5.36
C MET A 115 -3.67 2.21 -6.43
N ILE A 116 -2.93 1.28 -7.01
CA ILE A 116 -2.01 1.53 -8.10
C ILE A 116 -2.57 0.95 -9.40
N CYS A 117 -2.60 1.77 -10.43
CA CYS A 117 -2.91 1.39 -11.79
C CYS A 117 -1.69 1.60 -12.70
N VAL A 118 -1.50 0.70 -13.66
CA VAL A 118 -0.44 0.76 -14.66
C VAL A 118 -1.08 0.73 -16.04
N ASP A 119 -0.72 1.68 -16.90
CA ASP A 119 -1.36 1.85 -18.23
C ASP A 119 -2.90 1.84 -18.13
N GLY A 120 -3.44 2.49 -17.11
CA GLY A 120 -4.88 2.64 -16.90
C GLY A 120 -5.60 1.43 -16.28
N THR A 121 -4.91 0.30 -16.05
CA THR A 121 -5.49 -0.90 -15.44
C THR A 121 -4.96 -1.14 -14.03
N PRO A 122 -5.77 -1.68 -13.09
CA PRO A 122 -5.29 -2.01 -11.76
C PRO A 122 -4.09 -2.96 -11.80
N LEU A 123 -3.11 -2.69 -10.93
CA LEU A 123 -1.91 -3.51 -10.81
C LEU A 123 -2.28 -4.94 -10.39
N THR A 124 -1.67 -5.92 -11.06
CA THR A 124 -1.89 -7.34 -10.78
C THR A 124 -0.60 -8.05 -10.37
N ASP A 125 -0.76 -9.16 -9.65
CA ASP A 125 0.33 -10.11 -9.41
C ASP A 125 0.66 -10.93 -10.68
N LYS A 126 1.67 -11.79 -10.59
CA LYS A 126 2.07 -12.69 -11.69
C LYS A 126 0.99 -13.72 -12.09
N LYS A 127 -0.03 -13.92 -11.25
CA LYS A 127 -1.15 -14.85 -11.50
C LYS A 127 -2.35 -14.12 -12.09
N GLY A 128 -2.28 -12.79 -12.25
CA GLY A 128 -3.37 -11.96 -12.75
C GLY A 128 -4.38 -11.51 -11.70
N ASN A 129 -4.13 -11.72 -10.40
CA ASN A 129 -5.01 -11.20 -9.36
C ASN A 129 -4.66 -9.73 -9.11
N THR A 130 -5.68 -8.88 -9.01
CA THR A 130 -5.49 -7.46 -8.68
C THR A 130 -5.11 -7.28 -7.22
N TYR A 131 -4.22 -6.32 -6.94
CA TYR A 131 -3.92 -5.95 -5.54
C TYR A 131 -5.02 -5.10 -4.91
N GLY A 132 -5.83 -4.40 -5.71
CA GLY A 132 -6.91 -3.54 -5.21
C GLY A 132 -6.43 -2.36 -4.38
N TYR A 133 -7.31 -1.88 -3.51
CA TYR A 133 -7.00 -0.84 -2.52
C TYR A 133 -6.21 -1.42 -1.35
N GLN A 134 -5.18 -0.69 -0.93
CA GLN A 134 -4.25 -1.11 0.12
C GLN A 134 -4.04 0.00 1.15
N GLN A 135 -3.69 -0.40 2.36
CA GLN A 135 -3.35 0.47 3.50
C GLN A 135 -2.00 0.06 4.11
N ALA A 136 -1.50 0.84 5.06
CA ALA A 136 -0.15 0.63 5.64
C ALA A 136 0.01 -0.76 6.27
N GLU A 137 -1.04 -1.28 6.89
CA GLU A 137 -1.08 -2.58 7.59
C GLU A 137 -0.89 -3.77 6.65
N ASP A 138 -1.14 -3.59 5.34
CA ASP A 138 -0.90 -4.62 4.32
C ASP A 138 0.59 -4.92 4.13
N PHE A 139 1.46 -4.04 4.63
CA PHE A 139 2.91 -4.11 4.50
C PHE A 139 3.60 -4.21 5.86
N VAL A 140 3.17 -5.12 6.71
CA VAL A 140 3.86 -5.41 7.97
C VAL A 140 5.20 -6.07 7.67
N GLN A 141 6.30 -5.43 8.06
CA GLN A 141 7.61 -6.08 8.07
C GLN A 141 7.64 -7.11 9.21
N ASN A 142 7.44 -8.37 8.89
CA ASN A 142 7.91 -9.43 9.76
C ASN A 142 9.44 -9.43 9.69
N THR A 143 10.10 -9.19 10.81
CA THR A 143 11.57 -9.17 10.98
C THR A 143 12.25 -10.51 10.68
N GLY A 144 11.57 -11.40 9.99
CA GLY A 144 12.01 -12.77 9.72
C GLY A 144 11.85 -13.25 8.29
N SER A 145 11.75 -12.41 7.25
CA SER A 145 12.00 -12.70 5.83
C SER A 145 10.89 -12.55 4.80
N SER A 146 9.68 -12.13 5.09
CA SER A 146 8.70 -11.89 4.02
C SER A 146 7.82 -10.68 4.28
N ILE A 147 7.69 -9.82 3.25
CA ILE A 147 6.69 -8.77 3.23
C ILE A 147 5.35 -9.45 2.94
N ASN A 148 4.46 -9.47 3.94
CA ASN A 148 3.09 -9.92 3.73
C ASN A 148 2.34 -8.84 2.94
N SER A 149 1.71 -9.21 1.86
CA SER A 149 0.78 -8.37 1.13
C SER A 149 -0.61 -8.96 1.23
N PHE A 150 -1.62 -8.13 1.51
CA PHE A 150 -3.00 -8.56 1.48
C PHE A 150 -3.59 -8.38 0.08
N GLN A 151 -4.56 -9.21 -0.25
CA GLN A 151 -5.30 -9.20 -1.50
C GLN A 151 -6.80 -9.28 -1.20
N GLU A 152 -7.60 -8.72 -2.08
CA GLU A 152 -9.05 -8.89 -2.02
C GLU A 152 -9.50 -10.02 -2.93
N MET A 153 -10.45 -10.81 -2.46
CA MET A 153 -11.09 -11.85 -3.22
C MET A 153 -12.60 -11.78 -3.04
N LYS A 154 -13.33 -11.77 -4.16
CA LYS A 154 -14.79 -11.92 -4.13
C LYS A 154 -15.13 -13.38 -3.96
N LEU A 155 -15.92 -13.68 -2.96
CA LEU A 155 -16.44 -15.02 -2.65
C LEU A 155 -17.93 -15.07 -2.94
N THR A 156 -18.37 -16.20 -3.48
CA THR A 156 -19.77 -16.59 -3.51
C THR A 156 -19.91 -17.79 -2.59
N LEU A 157 -20.57 -17.61 -1.47
CA LEU A 157 -20.79 -18.61 -0.45
C LEU A 157 -22.26 -19.03 -0.42
N TYR A 158 -22.53 -20.22 0.03
CA TYR A 158 -23.88 -20.74 0.15
C TYR A 158 -24.09 -21.25 1.57
N TYR A 159 -25.10 -20.72 2.25
CA TYR A 159 -25.47 -21.10 3.61
C TYR A 159 -26.86 -21.71 3.61
N ALA A 160 -27.13 -22.60 4.57
CA ALA A 160 -28.49 -23.08 4.79
C ALA A 160 -29.37 -21.90 5.29
N ASP A 161 -30.59 -21.82 4.78
CA ASP A 161 -31.58 -20.89 5.32
C ASP A 161 -32.02 -21.30 6.74
N SER A 162 -32.86 -20.49 7.40
CA SER A 162 -33.33 -20.74 8.75
C SER A 162 -34.13 -22.05 8.91
N SER A 163 -34.66 -22.60 7.81
CA SER A 163 -35.37 -23.89 7.79
C SER A 163 -34.42 -25.07 7.56
N GLY A 164 -33.20 -24.84 7.05
CA GLY A 164 -32.26 -25.88 6.67
C GLY A 164 -32.61 -26.61 5.36
N GLU A 165 -33.66 -26.18 4.64
CA GLU A 165 -34.16 -26.87 3.45
C GLU A 165 -33.60 -26.29 2.14
N LYS A 166 -33.11 -25.04 2.15
CA LYS A 166 -32.60 -24.35 0.97
C LYS A 166 -31.26 -23.69 1.23
N LEU A 167 -30.46 -23.56 0.16
CA LEU A 167 -29.24 -22.78 0.19
C LEU A 167 -29.51 -21.34 -0.22
N GLN A 168 -29.03 -20.40 0.60
CA GLN A 168 -29.04 -18.97 0.32
C GLN A 168 -27.65 -18.54 -0.14
N LYS A 169 -27.62 -17.83 -1.27
CA LYS A 169 -26.38 -17.29 -1.85
C LYS A 169 -26.00 -16.00 -1.14
N GLU A 170 -24.73 -15.87 -0.77
CA GLU A 170 -24.16 -14.64 -0.25
C GLU A 170 -22.88 -14.31 -1.06
N GLU A 171 -22.70 -13.04 -1.41
CA GLU A 171 -21.49 -12.54 -2.06
C GLU A 171 -20.75 -11.62 -1.09
N ASP A 172 -19.51 -11.96 -0.81
CA ASP A 172 -18.65 -11.21 0.11
C ASP A 172 -17.31 -10.88 -0.55
N THR A 173 -16.70 -9.76 -0.13
CA THR A 173 -15.34 -9.37 -0.54
C THR A 173 -14.43 -9.51 0.67
N VAL A 174 -13.58 -10.51 0.63
CA VAL A 174 -12.69 -10.86 1.74
C VAL A 174 -11.27 -10.42 1.44
N ARG A 175 -10.68 -9.72 2.38
CA ARG A 175 -9.27 -9.34 2.37
C ARG A 175 -8.46 -10.40 3.10
N TYR A 176 -7.46 -10.95 2.46
CA TYR A 176 -6.65 -12.06 2.99
C TYR A 176 -5.16 -11.85 2.71
N ASN A 177 -4.31 -12.48 3.52
CA ASN A 177 -2.86 -12.46 3.32
C ASN A 177 -2.49 -13.31 2.10
N SER A 178 -1.70 -12.75 1.17
CA SER A 178 -1.27 -13.45 -0.05
C SER A 178 -0.45 -14.72 0.18
N ASN A 179 0.06 -14.92 1.41
CA ASN A 179 0.76 -16.15 1.80
C ASN A 179 -0.21 -17.25 2.29
N GLU A 180 -1.49 -16.94 2.48
CA GLU A 180 -2.51 -17.92 2.81
C GLU A 180 -3.08 -18.57 1.55
N SER A 181 -3.45 -19.84 1.63
CA SER A 181 -4.14 -20.47 0.51
C SER A 181 -5.58 -19.94 0.42
N LYS A 182 -6.07 -19.75 -0.80
CA LYS A 182 -7.44 -19.26 -1.03
C LYS A 182 -8.48 -20.22 -0.44
N GLU A 183 -8.20 -21.51 -0.46
CA GLU A 183 -9.05 -22.57 0.08
C GLU A 183 -9.23 -22.38 1.59
N ARG A 184 -8.16 -22.06 2.30
CA ARG A 184 -8.21 -21.77 3.74
C ARG A 184 -9.11 -20.56 4.03
N VAL A 185 -8.93 -19.50 3.27
CA VAL A 185 -9.75 -18.28 3.42
C VAL A 185 -11.24 -18.59 3.20
N VAL A 186 -11.58 -19.38 2.17
CA VAL A 186 -12.95 -19.80 1.91
C VAL A 186 -13.54 -20.60 3.07
N VAL A 187 -12.78 -21.57 3.59
CA VAL A 187 -13.22 -22.38 4.74
C VAL A 187 -13.43 -21.52 5.98
N GLU A 188 -12.52 -20.59 6.27
CA GLU A 188 -12.66 -19.69 7.41
C GLU A 188 -13.89 -18.79 7.29
N GLN A 189 -14.22 -18.29 6.09
CA GLN A 189 -15.44 -17.52 5.86
C GLN A 189 -16.71 -18.38 6.03
N LEU A 190 -16.71 -19.58 5.50
CA LEU A 190 -17.83 -20.52 5.72
C LEU A 190 -18.07 -20.83 7.20
N MET A 191 -16.98 -20.96 7.99
CA MET A 191 -17.08 -21.21 9.43
C MET A 191 -17.59 -20.02 10.25
N ARG A 192 -17.45 -18.78 9.73
CA ARG A 192 -18.01 -17.58 10.39
C ARG A 192 -19.53 -17.52 10.27
N GLY A 193 -20.10 -18.18 9.28
CA GLY A 193 -21.53 -18.14 9.02
C GLY A 193 -21.96 -16.92 8.18
N PRO A 194 -23.27 -16.81 7.86
CA PRO A 194 -23.81 -15.72 7.08
C PRO A 194 -23.70 -14.38 7.83
N SER A 195 -23.48 -13.31 7.05
CA SER A 195 -23.58 -11.93 7.55
C SER A 195 -25.05 -11.60 7.78
N ASN A 196 -25.46 -11.38 9.03
CA ASN A 196 -26.82 -10.99 9.38
C ASN A 196 -27.07 -9.51 9.07
#